data_478224ad396221f176c19706f218404b
#
_entry.id   478224ad396221f176c19706f218404b
#
_cell.length_a   1.000
_cell.length_b   1.000
_cell.length_c   1.000
_cell.angle_alpha   90.00
_cell.angle_beta   90.00
_cell.angle_gamma   90.00
#
_symmetry.space_group_name_H-M   'P 1'
#
loop_
_entity.id
_entity.type
_entity.pdbx_description
1 polymer ?
#
loop_
_entity_poly.entity_id
_entity_poly.type
_entity_poly.pdbx_seq_one_letter_code
_entity_poly.pdbx_strand_id
1 'polypeptide(L)'
;MPDQGSHDRTVADRLVELRRRRGLTQEGLAEQAGISVGVIRKIEQGGTARIENYHRIARTLGVRTVWFMTPEAPAPRVDDQRDAVLADIRSAVNPPLGLRGRLYPDDDVPPDLGLLERAVASVAAHYQADRYDDVARLSPALVRSAHAHVALLEGDEKNEAIRLRSDALQLTARYLIQIREHDLSLIALRDALADALAVGDQGLAAACIGEQGWALIRQGRFDEVERLCADTADALEPSKLSKAGKDTVAAWGYILMRAGAAAVRNNRPDAAREYQELAQTAGEFVGDEIATAGHMRFGRATALMNGMQNELIADRPDRALEMVEEIRPRQGQTTANTQQRYALDQAAAHLRLRDVERTTEIMLGLKSRAPSWFRQQQAARDIAEDLLEQAKRMPSSGQREVAEFLGVT
;
A
#
# COMPACT_ATOMS: atom_id res chain seq x y z
N MET A 1 12.34 -42.18 15.04
CA MET A 1 10.97 -42.00 15.52
C MET A 1 10.30 -41.08 14.51
N PRO A 2 9.24 -41.49 13.80
CA PRO A 2 8.68 -40.77 12.68
C PRO A 2 7.82 -39.59 13.17
N ASP A 3 8.01 -38.52 12.46
CA ASP A 3 7.31 -37.25 12.44
C ASP A 3 5.79 -37.45 12.32
N GLN A 4 5.02 -37.03 13.33
CA GLN A 4 3.57 -37.03 13.27
C GLN A 4 3.12 -35.75 12.57
N GLY A 5 2.86 -35.88 11.27
CA GLY A 5 2.26 -34.83 10.46
C GLY A 5 1.01 -34.25 11.11
N SER A 6 0.98 -32.95 11.32
CA SER A 6 -0.21 -32.19 11.63
C SER A 6 -1.18 -32.30 10.44
N HIS A 7 -2.19 -33.15 10.53
CA HIS A 7 -3.26 -33.19 9.52
C HIS A 7 -4.07 -31.92 9.59
N ASP A 8 -4.08 -31.22 8.46
CA ASP A 8 -4.95 -30.08 8.19
C ASP A 8 -6.41 -30.54 8.41
N ARG A 9 -7.05 -30.09 9.51
CA ARG A 9 -8.39 -30.56 9.89
C ARG A 9 -9.41 -29.98 8.93
N THR A 10 -9.92 -30.80 8.04
CA THR A 10 -10.95 -30.42 7.08
C THR A 10 -12.30 -30.13 7.74
N VAL A 11 -13.24 -29.52 7.02
CA VAL A 11 -14.64 -29.38 7.47
C VAL A 11 -15.23 -30.73 7.84
N ALA A 12 -14.87 -31.79 7.10
CA ALA A 12 -15.26 -33.16 7.36
C ALA A 12 -14.79 -33.65 8.73
N ASP A 13 -13.51 -33.49 9.04
CA ASP A 13 -12.91 -33.93 10.32
C ASP A 13 -13.57 -33.25 11.52
N ARG A 14 -13.81 -31.95 11.41
CA ARG A 14 -14.47 -31.15 12.47
C ARG A 14 -15.92 -31.57 12.67
N LEU A 15 -16.65 -31.83 11.60
CA LEU A 15 -18.02 -32.31 11.71
C LEU A 15 -18.07 -33.67 12.44
N VAL A 16 -17.21 -34.59 12.04
CA VAL A 16 -17.09 -35.92 12.69
C VAL A 16 -16.74 -35.80 14.17
N GLU A 17 -15.75 -34.96 14.50
CA GLU A 17 -15.32 -34.73 15.88
C GLU A 17 -16.43 -34.17 16.76
N LEU A 18 -17.09 -33.07 16.29
CA LEU A 18 -18.17 -32.46 17.07
C LEU A 18 -19.37 -33.35 17.23
N ARG A 19 -19.75 -34.07 16.18
CA ARG A 19 -20.86 -35.02 16.24
C ARG A 19 -20.58 -36.10 17.28
N ARG A 20 -19.35 -36.68 17.26
CA ARG A 20 -18.94 -37.72 18.23
C ARG A 20 -18.88 -37.15 19.65
N ARG A 21 -18.34 -35.94 19.86
CA ARG A 21 -18.34 -35.30 21.19
C ARG A 21 -19.74 -35.10 21.76
N ARG A 22 -20.76 -34.93 20.90
CA ARG A 22 -22.17 -34.82 21.28
C ARG A 22 -22.86 -36.18 21.39
N GLY A 23 -22.17 -37.30 21.17
CA GLY A 23 -22.72 -38.64 21.22
C GLY A 23 -23.75 -38.94 20.12
N LEU A 24 -23.74 -38.16 19.00
CA LEU A 24 -24.71 -38.31 17.93
C LEU A 24 -24.21 -39.28 16.84
N THR A 25 -25.12 -40.07 16.29
CA THR A 25 -24.91 -40.78 15.02
C THR A 25 -25.13 -39.85 13.85
N GLN A 26 -24.76 -40.25 12.62
CA GLN A 26 -25.02 -39.42 11.42
C GLN A 26 -26.53 -39.20 11.23
N GLU A 27 -27.30 -40.26 11.50
CA GLU A 27 -28.77 -40.25 11.44
C GLU A 27 -29.33 -39.30 12.53
N GLY A 28 -28.84 -39.42 13.76
CA GLY A 28 -29.30 -38.56 14.86
C GLY A 28 -28.97 -37.09 14.66
N LEU A 29 -27.80 -36.76 14.10
CA LEU A 29 -27.47 -35.35 13.73
C LEU A 29 -28.36 -34.87 12.60
N ALA A 30 -28.62 -35.70 11.58
CA ALA A 30 -29.47 -35.33 10.44
C ALA A 30 -30.91 -35.06 10.88
N GLU A 31 -31.45 -35.89 11.75
CA GLU A 31 -32.79 -35.74 12.33
C GLU A 31 -32.92 -34.44 13.13
N GLN A 32 -31.97 -34.20 14.06
CA GLN A 32 -31.95 -32.98 14.90
C GLN A 32 -31.72 -31.69 14.09
N ALA A 33 -30.96 -31.78 13.02
CA ALA A 33 -30.68 -30.62 12.15
C ALA A 33 -31.81 -30.42 11.08
N GLY A 34 -32.74 -31.34 10.95
CA GLY A 34 -33.82 -31.31 9.96
C GLY A 34 -33.31 -31.36 8.51
N ILE A 35 -32.28 -32.19 8.26
CA ILE A 35 -31.66 -32.40 6.94
C ILE A 35 -31.54 -33.89 6.64
N SER A 36 -31.29 -34.26 5.37
CA SER A 36 -31.13 -35.68 5.05
C SER A 36 -29.77 -36.21 5.53
N VAL A 37 -29.76 -37.48 5.93
CA VAL A 37 -28.52 -38.15 6.33
C VAL A 37 -27.46 -38.18 5.22
N GLY A 38 -27.94 -38.19 3.95
CA GLY A 38 -27.05 -38.13 2.79
C GLY A 38 -26.21 -36.83 2.74
N VAL A 39 -26.74 -35.70 3.23
CA VAL A 39 -26.01 -34.44 3.33
C VAL A 39 -24.91 -34.56 4.39
N ILE A 40 -25.21 -35.14 5.54
CA ILE A 40 -24.17 -35.36 6.60
C ILE A 40 -23.06 -36.28 6.07
N ARG A 41 -23.41 -37.40 5.44
CA ARG A 41 -22.44 -38.33 4.84
C ARG A 41 -21.57 -37.66 3.78
N LYS A 42 -22.18 -36.87 2.90
CA LYS A 42 -21.47 -36.12 1.85
C LYS A 42 -20.42 -35.18 2.45
N ILE A 43 -20.79 -34.41 3.50
CA ILE A 43 -19.86 -33.46 4.14
C ILE A 43 -18.74 -34.23 4.86
N GLU A 44 -19.04 -35.29 5.60
CA GLU A 44 -18.05 -36.13 6.31
C GLU A 44 -17.09 -36.86 5.35
N GLN A 45 -17.45 -37.01 4.08
CA GLN A 45 -16.62 -37.54 3.00
C GLN A 45 -15.82 -36.47 2.26
N GLY A 46 -15.81 -35.22 2.74
CA GLY A 46 -15.10 -34.10 2.12
C GLY A 46 -15.88 -33.37 1.00
N GLY A 47 -17.14 -33.74 0.80
CA GLY A 47 -18.01 -33.02 -0.15
C GLY A 47 -18.59 -31.74 0.45
N THR A 48 -19.13 -30.87 -0.44
CA THR A 48 -19.74 -29.60 -0.04
C THR A 48 -21.26 -29.69 0.02
N ALA A 49 -21.87 -28.86 0.85
CA ALA A 49 -23.31 -28.68 0.95
C ALA A 49 -23.69 -27.18 0.83
N ARG A 50 -24.96 -26.86 0.75
CA ARG A 50 -25.44 -25.47 0.78
C ARG A 50 -25.20 -24.86 2.17
N ILE A 51 -24.97 -23.55 2.22
CA ILE A 51 -24.67 -22.82 3.46
C ILE A 51 -25.76 -23.00 4.53
N GLU A 52 -27.01 -23.11 4.10
CA GLU A 52 -28.14 -23.32 5.00
C GLU A 52 -28.04 -24.64 5.77
N ASN A 53 -27.48 -25.69 5.15
CA ASN A 53 -27.24 -26.97 5.80
C ASN A 53 -26.15 -26.88 6.86
N TYR A 54 -25.05 -26.16 6.56
CA TYR A 54 -24.01 -25.90 7.55
C TYR A 54 -24.56 -25.08 8.73
N HIS A 55 -25.43 -24.11 8.46
CA HIS A 55 -26.08 -23.31 9.50
C HIS A 55 -26.95 -24.14 10.42
N ARG A 56 -27.76 -25.07 9.86
CA ARG A 56 -28.61 -26.00 10.63
C ARG A 56 -27.75 -26.93 11.48
N ILE A 57 -26.69 -27.52 10.91
CA ILE A 57 -25.74 -28.38 11.61
C ILE A 57 -25.05 -27.62 12.77
N ALA A 58 -24.54 -26.42 12.49
CA ALA A 58 -23.87 -25.58 13.50
C ALA A 58 -24.80 -25.27 14.68
N ARG A 59 -26.05 -24.92 14.41
CA ARG A 59 -27.07 -24.67 15.43
C ARG A 59 -27.33 -25.90 16.29
N THR A 60 -27.48 -27.08 15.69
CA THR A 60 -27.68 -28.35 16.38
C THR A 60 -26.49 -28.71 17.25
N LEU A 61 -25.29 -28.47 16.78
CA LEU A 61 -24.04 -28.72 17.50
C LEU A 61 -23.65 -27.61 18.49
N GLY A 62 -24.41 -26.50 18.55
CA GLY A 62 -24.16 -25.39 19.45
C GLY A 62 -22.86 -24.64 19.18
N VAL A 63 -22.46 -24.53 17.90
CA VAL A 63 -21.27 -23.83 17.44
C VAL A 63 -21.64 -22.74 16.42
N ARG A 64 -20.74 -21.79 16.18
CA ARG A 64 -20.96 -20.79 15.11
C ARG A 64 -20.73 -21.42 13.74
N THR A 65 -21.57 -21.08 12.75
CA THR A 65 -21.44 -21.60 11.37
C THR A 65 -20.05 -21.32 10.79
N VAL A 66 -19.50 -20.14 11.06
CA VAL A 66 -18.13 -19.75 10.67
C VAL A 66 -17.08 -20.74 11.18
N TRP A 67 -17.27 -21.31 12.36
CA TRP A 67 -16.33 -22.26 12.95
C TRP A 67 -16.16 -23.53 12.11
N PHE A 68 -17.21 -23.96 11.40
CA PHE A 68 -17.11 -25.07 10.45
C PHE A 68 -16.38 -24.71 9.16
N MET A 69 -16.49 -23.45 8.75
CA MET A 69 -16.01 -22.99 7.44
C MET A 69 -14.60 -22.41 7.49
N THR A 70 -14.11 -22.08 8.70
CA THR A 70 -12.76 -21.58 8.89
C THR A 70 -11.84 -22.77 9.15
N PRO A 71 -10.83 -23.05 8.33
CA PRO A 71 -9.77 -23.99 8.69
C PRO A 71 -9.16 -23.53 10.03
N GLU A 72 -8.93 -24.47 10.98
CA GLU A 72 -7.94 -24.18 12.02
C GLU A 72 -6.68 -23.82 11.27
N ALA A 73 -6.22 -22.59 11.43
CA ALA A 73 -5.06 -22.10 10.70
C ALA A 73 -3.91 -23.08 10.95
N PRO A 74 -3.30 -23.67 9.91
CA PRO A 74 -2.02 -24.33 10.07
C PRO A 74 -1.05 -23.34 10.71
N ALA A 75 -0.02 -23.82 11.39
CA ALA A 75 1.04 -22.97 11.93
C ALA A 75 1.47 -21.98 10.83
N PRO A 76 1.47 -20.67 11.11
CA PRO A 76 1.47 -19.65 10.07
C PRO A 76 2.63 -19.86 9.09
N ARG A 77 2.30 -20.19 7.85
CA ARG A 77 3.22 -20.00 6.73
C ARG A 77 3.43 -18.50 6.58
N VAL A 78 4.53 -18.10 5.98
CA VAL A 78 4.85 -16.66 5.79
C VAL A 78 3.69 -15.88 5.11
N ASP A 79 2.92 -16.55 4.23
CA ASP A 79 1.73 -15.99 3.59
C ASP A 79 0.56 -15.80 4.57
N ASP A 80 0.33 -16.73 5.50
CA ASP A 80 -0.77 -16.63 6.49
C ASP A 80 -0.57 -15.47 7.47
N GLN A 81 0.69 -15.15 7.79
CA GLN A 81 1.02 -14.02 8.66
C GLN A 81 0.75 -12.69 7.94
N ARG A 82 1.04 -12.61 6.64
CA ARG A 82 0.73 -11.46 5.80
C ARG A 82 -0.78 -11.25 5.67
N ASP A 83 -1.53 -12.32 5.46
CA ASP A 83 -2.98 -12.29 5.34
C ASP A 83 -3.65 -11.88 6.66
N ALA A 84 -3.13 -12.32 7.80
CA ALA A 84 -3.62 -11.93 9.13
C ALA A 84 -3.38 -10.42 9.39
N VAL A 85 -2.19 -9.91 9.08
CA VAL A 85 -1.87 -8.48 9.21
C VAL A 85 -2.74 -7.64 8.26
N LEU A 86 -2.96 -8.09 7.03
CA LEU A 86 -3.82 -7.40 6.07
C LEU A 86 -5.29 -7.40 6.52
N ALA A 87 -5.77 -8.50 7.12
CA ALA A 87 -7.12 -8.57 7.69
C ALA A 87 -7.30 -7.57 8.84
N ASP A 88 -6.27 -7.38 9.68
CA ASP A 88 -6.30 -6.41 10.77
C ASP A 88 -6.28 -4.96 10.25
N ILE A 89 -5.45 -4.66 9.23
CA ILE A 89 -5.46 -3.36 8.55
C ILE A 89 -6.84 -3.11 7.90
N ARG A 90 -7.41 -4.10 7.23
CA ARG A 90 -8.73 -4.00 6.59
C ARG A 90 -9.83 -3.69 7.60
N SER A 91 -9.78 -4.33 8.76
CA SER A 91 -10.71 -4.07 9.87
C SER A 91 -10.54 -2.66 10.45
N ALA A 92 -9.33 -2.14 10.52
CA ALA A 92 -9.06 -0.80 11.04
C ALA A 92 -9.47 0.31 10.05
N VAL A 93 -9.14 0.14 8.76
CA VAL A 93 -9.43 1.12 7.70
C VAL A 93 -10.91 1.14 7.31
N ASN A 94 -11.53 -0.04 7.21
CA ASN A 94 -12.91 -0.19 6.75
C ASN A 94 -13.73 -1.06 7.72
N PRO A 95 -13.96 -0.57 8.95
CA PRO A 95 -14.76 -1.28 9.94
C PRO A 95 -16.24 -1.34 9.52
N PRO A 96 -17.01 -2.32 10.02
CA PRO A 96 -18.44 -2.37 9.80
C PRO A 96 -19.13 -1.08 10.25
N LEU A 97 -20.15 -0.63 9.50
CA LEU A 97 -20.99 0.50 9.85
C LEU A 97 -22.25 -0.01 10.53
N GLY A 98 -22.48 0.45 11.77
CA GLY A 98 -23.74 0.29 12.48
C GLY A 98 -24.62 1.54 12.39
N LEU A 99 -25.82 1.50 12.96
CA LEU A 99 -26.74 2.65 13.01
C LEU A 99 -26.16 3.85 13.79
N ARG A 100 -25.18 3.63 14.64
CA ARG A 100 -24.49 4.67 15.44
C ARG A 100 -23.12 5.05 14.85
N GLY A 101 -22.83 4.66 13.63
CA GLY A 101 -21.53 4.90 12.97
C GLY A 101 -20.64 3.67 12.90
N ARG A 102 -19.33 3.89 12.82
CA ARG A 102 -18.33 2.84 12.73
C ARG A 102 -18.22 2.05 14.02
N LEU A 103 -18.12 0.72 13.92
CA LEU A 103 -17.93 -0.16 15.08
C LEU A 103 -16.43 -0.40 15.27
N TYR A 104 -15.87 0.24 16.28
CA TYR A 104 -14.54 -0.06 16.79
C TYR A 104 -14.65 -0.77 18.14
N PRO A 105 -13.66 -1.58 18.54
CA PRO A 105 -13.56 -2.03 19.92
C PRO A 105 -13.49 -0.81 20.85
N ASP A 106 -14.21 -0.87 21.97
CA ASP A 106 -14.10 0.13 23.03
C ASP A 106 -12.72 -0.03 23.68
N ASP A 107 -11.82 0.88 23.36
CA ASP A 107 -10.56 1.03 24.10
C ASP A 107 -10.82 2.06 25.23
N ASP A 108 -10.83 1.59 26.48
CA ASP A 108 -10.99 2.43 27.70
C ASP A 108 -9.77 3.36 27.95
N VAL A 109 -8.93 3.60 26.95
CA VAL A 109 -7.73 4.44 27.07
C VAL A 109 -8.11 5.90 26.86
N PRO A 110 -7.84 6.80 27.81
CA PRO A 110 -8.09 8.22 27.63
C PRO A 110 -7.33 8.76 26.41
N PRO A 111 -7.92 9.69 25.62
CA PRO A 111 -7.26 10.28 24.48
C PRO A 111 -6.05 11.12 24.92
N ASP A 112 -4.91 10.93 24.24
CA ASP A 112 -3.67 11.68 24.39
C ASP A 112 -3.15 12.07 23.00
N LEU A 113 -3.41 13.31 22.58
CA LEU A 113 -3.00 13.85 21.28
C LEU A 113 -1.49 13.79 21.09
N GLY A 114 -0.71 14.08 22.14
CA GLY A 114 0.75 14.03 22.06
C GLY A 114 1.27 12.60 21.83
N LEU A 115 0.61 11.60 22.39
CA LEU A 115 0.93 10.20 22.12
C LEU A 115 0.56 9.80 20.70
N LEU A 116 -0.62 10.23 20.22
CA LEU A 116 -1.07 9.96 18.84
C LEU A 116 -0.13 10.60 17.81
N GLU A 117 0.27 11.87 18.02
CA GLU A 117 1.22 12.56 17.15
C GLU A 117 2.57 11.82 17.06
N ARG A 118 3.12 11.42 18.21
CA ARG A 118 4.35 10.62 18.24
C ARG A 118 4.20 9.27 17.54
N ALA A 119 3.04 8.64 17.66
CA ALA A 119 2.77 7.38 16.97
C ALA A 119 2.70 7.57 15.45
N VAL A 120 2.03 8.62 14.95
CA VAL A 120 2.01 9.00 13.53
C VAL A 120 3.44 9.26 13.04
N ALA A 121 4.22 10.09 13.74
CA ALA A 121 5.61 10.38 13.38
C ALA A 121 6.48 9.12 13.36
N SER A 122 6.29 8.20 14.29
CA SER A 122 7.00 6.92 14.33
C SER A 122 6.69 6.06 13.11
N VAL A 123 5.42 5.90 12.74
CA VAL A 123 5.04 5.12 11.55
C VAL A 123 5.55 5.81 10.27
N ALA A 124 5.51 7.14 10.20
CA ALA A 124 6.09 7.89 9.09
C ALA A 124 7.60 7.64 8.94
N ALA A 125 8.34 7.64 10.05
CA ALA A 125 9.77 7.33 10.07
C ALA A 125 10.05 5.89 9.62
N HIS A 126 9.25 4.90 10.04
CA HIS A 126 9.34 3.53 9.56
C HIS A 126 9.11 3.44 8.05
N TYR A 127 8.07 4.11 7.55
CA TYR A 127 7.76 4.13 6.12
C TYR A 127 8.90 4.76 5.30
N GLN A 128 9.43 5.91 5.75
CA GLN A 128 10.54 6.61 5.07
C GLN A 128 11.85 5.82 5.08
N ALA A 129 12.03 4.94 6.07
CA ALA A 129 13.18 4.04 6.19
C ALA A 129 12.95 2.65 5.54
N ASP A 130 11.86 2.49 4.76
CA ASP A 130 11.47 1.24 4.07
C ASP A 130 11.25 0.04 5.01
N ARG A 131 10.94 0.30 6.28
CA ARG A 131 10.63 -0.75 7.26
C ARG A 131 9.15 -1.11 7.19
N TYR A 132 8.73 -1.69 6.07
CA TYR A 132 7.32 -1.96 5.78
C TYR A 132 6.67 -2.99 6.71
N ASP A 133 7.43 -3.92 7.26
CA ASP A 133 6.91 -4.89 8.25
C ASP A 133 6.49 -4.17 9.55
N ASP A 134 7.25 -3.16 9.97
CA ASP A 134 6.87 -2.33 11.11
C ASP A 134 5.65 -1.46 10.80
N VAL A 135 5.58 -0.86 9.61
CA VAL A 135 4.39 -0.10 9.17
C VAL A 135 3.16 -1.00 9.19
N ALA A 136 3.25 -2.20 8.62
CA ALA A 136 2.15 -3.17 8.59
C ALA A 136 1.63 -3.50 9.99
N ARG A 137 2.54 -3.76 10.92
CA ARG A 137 2.23 -4.15 12.30
C ARG A 137 1.64 -3.02 13.12
N LEU A 138 2.10 -1.77 12.91
CA LEU A 138 1.71 -0.61 13.70
C LEU A 138 0.45 0.10 13.17
N SER A 139 0.20 0.06 11.86
CA SER A 139 -0.89 0.77 11.20
C SER A 139 -2.29 0.46 11.76
N PRO A 140 -2.68 -0.80 12.06
CA PRO A 140 -4.01 -1.08 12.58
C PRO A 140 -4.30 -0.40 13.91
N ALA A 141 -3.36 -0.45 14.85
CA ALA A 141 -3.50 0.18 16.15
C ALA A 141 -3.51 1.71 16.02
N LEU A 142 -2.64 2.27 15.16
CA LEU A 142 -2.59 3.70 14.89
C LEU A 142 -3.94 4.21 14.35
N VAL A 143 -4.50 3.55 13.34
CA VAL A 143 -5.78 3.96 12.72
C VAL A 143 -6.93 3.86 13.72
N ARG A 144 -7.03 2.78 14.51
CA ARG A 144 -8.05 2.64 15.55
C ARG A 144 -7.92 3.72 16.61
N SER A 145 -6.72 3.98 17.11
CA SER A 145 -6.45 5.05 18.07
C SER A 145 -6.87 6.43 17.54
N ALA A 146 -6.51 6.75 16.29
CA ALA A 146 -6.90 8.01 15.66
C ALA A 146 -8.43 8.15 15.55
N HIS A 147 -9.15 7.09 15.24
CA HIS A 147 -10.62 7.10 15.22
C HIS A 147 -11.20 7.32 16.62
N ALA A 148 -10.64 6.68 17.66
CA ALA A 148 -11.10 6.86 19.04
C ALA A 148 -10.91 8.32 19.50
N HIS A 149 -9.76 8.94 19.20
CA HIS A 149 -9.51 10.34 19.53
C HIS A 149 -10.54 11.29 18.88
N VAL A 150 -10.84 11.11 17.58
CA VAL A 150 -11.85 11.93 16.90
C VAL A 150 -13.25 11.73 17.51
N ALA A 151 -13.56 10.53 18.00
CA ALA A 151 -14.86 10.24 18.61
C ALA A 151 -15.01 10.85 20.03
N LEU A 152 -13.92 10.94 20.79
CA LEU A 152 -13.92 11.32 22.20
C LEU A 152 -13.61 12.81 22.42
N LEU A 153 -12.92 13.47 21.49
CA LEU A 153 -12.51 14.88 21.65
C LEU A 153 -13.53 15.84 21.03
N GLU A 154 -13.47 17.10 21.47
CA GLU A 154 -14.31 18.19 20.99
C GLU A 154 -13.47 19.44 20.69
N GLY A 155 -14.06 20.41 19.99
CA GLY A 155 -13.44 21.71 19.70
C GLY A 155 -12.12 21.59 18.90
N ASP A 156 -11.12 22.37 19.30
CA ASP A 156 -9.81 22.44 18.63
C ASP A 156 -9.03 21.13 18.74
N GLU A 157 -9.14 20.43 19.86
CA GLU A 157 -8.51 19.12 20.05
C GLU A 157 -9.08 18.07 19.08
N LYS A 158 -10.38 18.13 18.80
CA LYS A 158 -10.99 17.29 17.77
C LYS A 158 -10.47 17.62 16.38
N ASN A 159 -10.30 18.90 16.04
CA ASN A 159 -9.74 19.30 14.75
C ASN A 159 -8.31 18.77 14.57
N GLU A 160 -7.51 18.80 15.64
CA GLU A 160 -6.16 18.22 15.62
C GLU A 160 -6.20 16.70 15.50
N ALA A 161 -7.08 16.01 16.22
CA ALA A 161 -7.29 14.57 16.07
C ALA A 161 -7.72 14.19 14.64
N ILE A 162 -8.53 15.02 13.97
CA ILE A 162 -8.94 14.83 12.58
C ILE A 162 -7.72 14.93 11.64
N ARG A 163 -6.82 15.92 11.82
CA ARG A 163 -5.57 16.01 11.05
C ARG A 163 -4.70 14.77 11.23
N LEU A 164 -4.48 14.36 12.48
CA LEU A 164 -3.68 13.18 12.82
C LEU A 164 -4.32 11.89 12.28
N ARG A 165 -5.65 11.80 12.22
CA ARG A 165 -6.33 10.66 11.59
C ARG A 165 -6.13 10.65 10.08
N SER A 166 -6.22 11.80 9.43
CA SER A 166 -5.90 11.93 8.00
C SER A 166 -4.48 11.45 7.72
N ASP A 167 -3.48 11.86 8.51
CA ASP A 167 -2.10 11.42 8.38
C ASP A 167 -1.95 9.90 8.59
N ALA A 168 -2.58 9.35 9.62
CA ALA A 168 -2.56 7.90 9.91
C ALA A 168 -3.14 7.07 8.76
N LEU A 169 -4.26 7.53 8.19
CA LEU A 169 -4.91 6.89 7.03
C LEU A 169 -4.06 7.01 5.77
N GLN A 170 -3.42 8.17 5.52
CA GLN A 170 -2.51 8.35 4.38
C GLN A 170 -1.27 7.44 4.48
N LEU A 171 -0.64 7.34 5.65
CA LEU A 171 0.51 6.45 5.87
C LEU A 171 0.14 4.99 5.64
N THR A 172 -1.03 4.59 6.16
CA THR A 172 -1.56 3.23 5.93
C THR A 172 -1.85 3.00 4.44
N ALA A 173 -2.45 3.96 3.76
CA ALA A 173 -2.75 3.88 2.34
C ALA A 173 -1.50 3.74 1.48
N ARG A 174 -0.43 4.46 1.78
CA ARG A 174 0.87 4.32 1.09
C ARG A 174 1.43 2.91 1.20
N TYR A 175 1.37 2.32 2.39
CA TYR A 175 1.75 0.92 2.58
C TYR A 175 0.88 -0.01 1.73
N LEU A 176 -0.44 0.19 1.74
CA LEU A 176 -1.38 -0.61 0.94
C LEU A 176 -1.10 -0.50 -0.57
N ILE A 177 -0.72 0.68 -1.06
CA ILE A 177 -0.32 0.86 -2.47
C ILE A 177 0.95 0.04 -2.77
N GLN A 178 1.93 -0.01 -1.88
CA GLN A 178 3.15 -0.79 -2.08
C GLN A 178 2.87 -2.29 -2.18
N ILE A 179 1.94 -2.80 -1.38
CA ILE A 179 1.55 -4.23 -1.39
C ILE A 179 0.43 -4.55 -2.37
N ARG A 180 0.02 -3.59 -3.23
CA ARG A 180 -1.00 -3.69 -4.28
C ARG A 180 -2.45 -3.85 -3.82
N GLU A 181 -2.75 -3.51 -2.57
CA GLU A 181 -4.12 -3.44 -2.05
C GLU A 181 -4.76 -2.07 -2.39
N HIS A 182 -4.85 -1.78 -3.70
CA HIS A 182 -5.22 -0.45 -4.20
C HIS A 182 -6.63 -0.03 -3.81
N ASP A 183 -7.60 -0.95 -3.82
CA ASP A 183 -8.99 -0.62 -3.48
C ASP A 183 -9.12 -0.24 -2.00
N LEU A 184 -8.43 -0.97 -1.11
CA LEU A 184 -8.40 -0.65 0.30
C LEU A 184 -7.66 0.67 0.57
N SER A 185 -6.59 0.95 -0.19
CA SER A 185 -5.89 2.23 -0.10
C SER A 185 -6.77 3.41 -0.50
N LEU A 186 -7.59 3.27 -1.56
CA LEU A 186 -8.52 4.30 -2.00
C LEU A 186 -9.64 4.55 -0.97
N ILE A 187 -10.07 3.52 -0.22
CA ILE A 187 -11.00 3.68 0.90
C ILE A 187 -10.36 4.56 1.99
N ALA A 188 -9.13 4.22 2.41
CA ALA A 188 -8.41 5.00 3.41
C ALA A 188 -8.19 6.47 2.97
N LEU A 189 -7.79 6.67 1.71
CA LEU A 189 -7.53 8.01 1.16
C LEU A 189 -8.79 8.86 1.01
N ARG A 190 -9.94 8.24 0.71
CA ARG A 190 -11.22 8.95 0.67
C ARG A 190 -11.59 9.50 2.06
N ASP A 191 -11.42 8.69 3.10
CA ASP A 191 -11.68 9.12 4.47
C ASP A 191 -10.66 10.18 4.92
N ALA A 192 -9.38 10.01 4.59
CA ALA A 192 -8.34 10.99 4.87
C ALA A 192 -8.61 12.34 4.18
N LEU A 193 -9.07 12.33 2.93
CA LEU A 193 -9.44 13.55 2.20
C LEU A 193 -10.67 14.22 2.83
N ALA A 194 -11.68 13.45 3.23
CA ALA A 194 -12.84 14.00 3.92
C ALA A 194 -12.44 14.71 5.22
N ASP A 195 -11.49 14.14 5.96
CA ASP A 195 -10.91 14.74 7.17
C ASP A 195 -10.17 16.05 6.88
N ALA A 196 -9.28 16.05 5.88
CA ALA A 196 -8.53 17.24 5.48
C ALA A 196 -9.45 18.40 5.07
N LEU A 197 -10.50 18.08 4.29
CA LEU A 197 -11.51 19.07 3.87
C LEU A 197 -12.35 19.58 5.06
N ALA A 198 -12.69 18.72 6.01
CA ALA A 198 -13.48 19.09 7.20
C ALA A 198 -12.73 20.11 8.10
N VAL A 199 -11.40 20.02 8.15
CA VAL A 199 -10.57 20.99 8.92
C VAL A 199 -10.03 22.13 8.07
N GLY A 200 -10.37 22.19 6.77
CA GLY A 200 -9.95 23.26 5.85
C GLY A 200 -8.46 23.24 5.51
N ASP A 201 -7.77 22.10 5.66
CA ASP A 201 -6.34 21.96 5.38
C ASP A 201 -6.11 21.57 3.91
N GLN A 202 -5.88 22.59 3.07
CA GLN A 202 -5.64 22.39 1.63
C GLN A 202 -4.37 21.63 1.31
N GLY A 203 -3.31 21.79 2.12
CA GLY A 203 -2.05 21.07 1.94
C GLY A 203 -2.23 19.57 2.19
N LEU A 204 -2.93 19.23 3.26
CA LEU A 204 -3.26 17.85 3.62
C LEU A 204 -4.21 17.22 2.58
N ALA A 205 -5.20 17.98 2.08
CA ALA A 205 -6.10 17.54 1.02
C ALA A 205 -5.33 17.25 -0.29
N ALA A 206 -4.40 18.12 -0.67
CA ALA A 206 -3.54 17.92 -1.84
C ALA A 206 -2.67 16.66 -1.69
N ALA A 207 -2.10 16.41 -0.52
CA ALA A 207 -1.37 15.19 -0.24
C ALA A 207 -2.24 13.94 -0.44
N CYS A 208 -3.47 13.92 0.09
CA CYS A 208 -4.44 12.84 -0.12
C CYS A 208 -4.75 12.61 -1.61
N ILE A 209 -4.97 13.69 -2.36
CA ILE A 209 -5.27 13.62 -3.80
C ILE A 209 -4.07 13.08 -4.58
N GLY A 210 -2.86 13.52 -4.27
CA GLY A 210 -1.65 13.00 -4.90
C GLY A 210 -1.43 11.51 -4.65
N GLU A 211 -1.76 11.01 -3.45
CA GLU A 211 -1.70 9.57 -3.14
C GLU A 211 -2.83 8.79 -3.84
N GLN A 212 -4.04 9.33 -3.95
CA GLN A 212 -5.09 8.75 -4.79
C GLN A 212 -4.62 8.62 -6.24
N GLY A 213 -4.01 9.68 -6.77
CA GLY A 213 -3.41 9.66 -8.11
C GLY A 213 -2.40 8.52 -8.26
N TRP A 214 -1.57 8.28 -7.24
CA TRP A 214 -0.63 7.17 -7.29
C TRP A 214 -1.31 5.80 -7.28
N ALA A 215 -2.32 5.59 -6.43
CA ALA A 215 -3.10 4.35 -6.41
C ALA A 215 -3.80 4.10 -7.76
N LEU A 216 -4.40 5.13 -8.35
CA LEU A 216 -5.08 5.06 -9.64
C LEU A 216 -4.12 4.81 -10.82
N ILE A 217 -2.91 5.39 -10.81
CA ILE A 217 -1.85 5.08 -11.79
C ILE A 217 -1.53 3.57 -11.76
N ARG A 218 -1.45 2.98 -10.56
CA ARG A 218 -1.21 1.54 -10.41
C ARG A 218 -2.34 0.65 -10.93
N GLN A 219 -3.55 1.20 -11.04
CA GLN A 219 -4.72 0.54 -11.64
C GLN A 219 -4.86 0.83 -13.14
N GLY A 220 -3.98 1.62 -13.76
CA GLY A 220 -4.08 2.01 -15.17
C GLY A 220 -5.14 3.07 -15.48
N ARG A 221 -5.69 3.75 -14.47
CA ARG A 221 -6.76 4.76 -14.58
C ARG A 221 -6.19 6.15 -14.89
N PHE A 222 -5.39 6.25 -15.94
CA PHE A 222 -4.58 7.44 -16.24
C PHE A 222 -5.40 8.69 -16.54
N ASP A 223 -6.50 8.58 -17.31
CA ASP A 223 -7.38 9.73 -17.61
C ASP A 223 -8.00 10.34 -16.36
N GLU A 224 -8.36 9.50 -15.38
CA GLU A 224 -8.93 9.96 -14.13
C GLU A 224 -7.91 10.69 -13.28
N VAL A 225 -6.68 10.15 -13.21
CA VAL A 225 -5.58 10.81 -12.49
C VAL A 225 -5.24 12.15 -13.11
N GLU A 226 -5.10 12.20 -14.44
CA GLU A 226 -4.73 13.43 -15.13
C GLU A 226 -5.76 14.52 -14.86
N ARG A 227 -7.05 14.22 -15.03
CA ARG A 227 -8.13 15.19 -14.71
C ARG A 227 -8.13 15.61 -13.25
N LEU A 228 -8.11 14.63 -12.33
CA LEU A 228 -8.10 14.90 -10.88
C LEU A 228 -6.94 15.81 -10.47
N CYS A 229 -5.74 15.50 -10.96
CA CYS A 229 -4.55 16.26 -10.58
C CYS A 229 -4.46 17.59 -11.30
N ALA A 230 -4.91 17.71 -12.57
CA ALA A 230 -4.97 18.98 -13.29
C ALA A 230 -5.96 19.95 -12.61
N ASP A 231 -7.21 19.52 -12.37
CA ASP A 231 -8.22 20.32 -11.67
C ASP A 231 -7.73 20.75 -10.27
N THR A 232 -7.00 19.88 -9.58
CA THR A 232 -6.44 20.22 -8.26
C THR A 232 -5.27 21.19 -8.38
N ALA A 233 -4.40 21.02 -9.39
CA ALA A 233 -3.29 21.95 -9.65
C ALA A 233 -3.81 23.34 -9.99
N ASP A 234 -4.83 23.46 -10.85
CA ASP A 234 -5.48 24.73 -11.18
C ASP A 234 -6.04 25.43 -9.92
N ALA A 235 -6.66 24.67 -9.01
CA ALA A 235 -7.18 25.20 -7.75
C ALA A 235 -6.09 25.66 -6.76
N LEU A 236 -4.90 25.06 -6.83
CA LEU A 236 -3.75 25.36 -5.96
C LEU A 236 -2.78 26.36 -6.60
N GLU A 237 -2.93 26.67 -7.88
CA GLU A 237 -1.97 27.51 -8.60
C GLU A 237 -1.82 28.87 -7.92
N PRO A 238 -0.60 29.22 -7.51
CA PRO A 238 -0.37 30.50 -6.86
C PRO A 238 -0.47 31.65 -7.87
N SER A 239 -1.29 32.63 -7.61
CA SER A 239 -1.46 33.82 -8.50
C SER A 239 -0.14 34.54 -8.79
N LYS A 240 0.84 34.44 -7.88
CA LYS A 240 2.24 34.90 -8.01
C LYS A 240 3.16 34.02 -7.18
N LEU A 241 4.06 33.29 -7.83
CA LEU A 241 5.07 32.47 -7.15
C LEU A 241 5.87 33.26 -6.11
N SER A 242 6.30 34.49 -6.47
CA SER A 242 7.11 35.33 -5.56
C SER A 242 6.42 35.74 -4.25
N LYS A 243 5.10 35.55 -4.14
CA LYS A 243 4.30 35.85 -2.93
C LYS A 243 3.76 34.61 -2.25
N ALA A 244 3.88 33.45 -2.87
CA ALA A 244 3.39 32.19 -2.33
C ALA A 244 4.32 31.63 -1.25
N GLY A 245 3.74 30.93 -0.27
CA GLY A 245 4.52 30.15 0.69
C GLY A 245 5.13 28.91 0.01
N LYS A 246 6.30 28.50 0.48
CA LYS A 246 6.98 27.29 -0.07
C LYS A 246 6.10 26.06 0.03
N ASP A 247 5.33 25.89 1.11
CA ASP A 247 4.44 24.73 1.30
C ASP A 247 3.34 24.68 0.24
N THR A 248 2.72 25.82 -0.10
CA THR A 248 1.71 25.90 -1.16
C THR A 248 2.31 25.54 -2.52
N VAL A 249 3.50 26.08 -2.84
CA VAL A 249 4.19 25.79 -4.11
C VAL A 249 4.63 24.32 -4.16
N ALA A 250 5.06 23.75 -3.04
CA ALA A 250 5.43 22.36 -2.96
C ALA A 250 4.22 21.43 -3.17
N ALA A 251 3.06 21.74 -2.58
CA ALA A 251 1.83 20.99 -2.79
C ALA A 251 1.39 21.06 -4.27
N TRP A 252 1.43 22.25 -4.86
CA TRP A 252 1.14 22.45 -6.29
C TRP A 252 2.07 21.65 -7.20
N GLY A 253 3.38 21.75 -6.99
CA GLY A 253 4.38 21.01 -7.76
C GLY A 253 4.24 19.50 -7.61
N TYR A 254 3.88 19.01 -6.41
CA TYR A 254 3.64 17.60 -6.15
C TYR A 254 2.43 17.07 -6.95
N ILE A 255 1.34 17.82 -7.02
CA ILE A 255 0.15 17.45 -7.80
C ILE A 255 0.47 17.46 -9.32
N LEU A 256 1.22 18.45 -9.80
CA LEU A 256 1.66 18.51 -11.20
C LEU A 256 2.51 17.30 -11.59
N MET A 257 3.41 16.85 -10.72
CA MET A 257 4.15 15.59 -10.96
C MET A 257 3.22 14.39 -11.16
N ARG A 258 2.10 14.30 -10.43
CA ARG A 258 1.12 13.22 -10.60
C ARG A 258 0.39 13.32 -11.93
N ALA A 259 -0.01 14.54 -12.33
CA ALA A 259 -0.61 14.76 -13.63
C ALA A 259 0.35 14.36 -14.77
N GLY A 260 1.61 14.79 -14.70
CA GLY A 260 2.64 14.45 -15.68
C GLY A 260 2.93 12.95 -15.74
N ALA A 261 3.00 12.28 -14.59
CA ALA A 261 3.18 10.84 -14.50
C ALA A 261 2.02 10.04 -15.10
N ALA A 262 0.79 10.55 -15.01
CA ALA A 262 -0.37 9.95 -15.66
C ALA A 262 -0.37 10.23 -17.18
N ALA A 263 -0.14 11.48 -17.59
CA ALA A 263 -0.13 11.88 -18.99
C ALA A 263 0.90 11.11 -19.83
N VAL A 264 2.13 10.92 -19.32
CA VAL A 264 3.15 10.17 -20.06
C VAL A 264 2.75 8.70 -20.24
N ARG A 265 2.11 8.08 -19.25
CA ARG A 265 1.61 6.69 -19.34
C ARG A 265 0.39 6.56 -20.24
N ASN A 266 -0.34 7.64 -20.42
CA ASN A 266 -1.50 7.75 -21.30
C ASN A 266 -1.13 8.14 -22.73
N ASN A 267 0.15 8.08 -23.09
CA ASN A 267 0.69 8.45 -24.40
C ASN A 267 0.36 9.90 -24.80
N ARG A 268 0.42 10.83 -23.83
CA ARG A 268 0.26 12.27 -24.00
C ARG A 268 1.56 13.01 -23.66
N PRO A 269 2.61 12.84 -24.46
CA PRO A 269 3.96 13.30 -24.12
C PRO A 269 4.07 14.83 -24.02
N ASP A 270 3.27 15.59 -24.78
CA ASP A 270 3.30 17.06 -24.74
C ASP A 270 2.68 17.57 -23.44
N ALA A 271 1.51 17.06 -23.04
CA ALA A 271 0.91 17.39 -21.75
C ALA A 271 1.82 16.97 -20.58
N ALA A 272 2.44 15.79 -20.66
CA ALA A 272 3.39 15.32 -19.65
C ALA A 272 4.58 16.27 -19.49
N ARG A 273 5.08 16.83 -20.60
CA ARG A 273 6.19 17.79 -20.61
C ARG A 273 5.76 19.11 -19.95
N GLU A 274 4.59 19.63 -20.31
CA GLU A 274 4.05 20.86 -19.72
C GLU A 274 3.91 20.76 -18.20
N TYR A 275 3.27 19.69 -17.70
CA TYR A 275 3.17 19.43 -16.26
C TYR A 275 4.55 19.29 -15.60
N GLN A 276 5.49 18.66 -16.27
CA GLN A 276 6.84 18.45 -15.76
C GLN A 276 7.62 19.78 -15.67
N GLU A 277 7.51 20.67 -16.64
CA GLU A 277 8.14 22.00 -16.64
C GLU A 277 7.59 22.86 -15.50
N LEU A 278 6.27 22.83 -15.28
CA LEU A 278 5.65 23.52 -14.15
C LEU A 278 6.09 22.93 -12.81
N ALA A 279 6.16 21.60 -12.68
CA ALA A 279 6.65 20.93 -11.47
C ALA A 279 8.12 21.25 -11.18
N GLN A 280 8.97 21.33 -12.21
CA GLN A 280 10.36 21.75 -12.06
C GLN A 280 10.46 23.22 -11.65
N THR A 281 9.65 24.10 -12.23
CA THR A 281 9.57 25.53 -11.82
C THR A 281 9.20 25.64 -10.33
N ALA A 282 8.22 24.86 -9.87
CA ALA A 282 7.88 24.76 -8.46
C ALA A 282 9.05 24.25 -7.62
N GLY A 283 9.75 23.22 -8.08
CA GLY A 283 10.93 22.65 -7.42
C GLY A 283 12.07 23.65 -7.31
N GLU A 284 12.34 24.44 -8.35
CA GLU A 284 13.35 25.50 -8.33
C GLU A 284 13.01 26.60 -7.31
N PHE A 285 11.73 26.99 -7.24
CA PHE A 285 11.28 27.98 -6.26
C PHE A 285 11.40 27.48 -4.83
N VAL A 286 11.02 26.22 -4.56
CA VAL A 286 11.15 25.59 -3.24
C VAL A 286 12.63 25.42 -2.86
N GLY A 287 13.46 25.00 -3.81
CA GLY A 287 14.89 24.75 -3.62
C GLY A 287 15.16 23.39 -3.01
N ASP A 288 15.73 23.38 -1.80
CA ASP A 288 15.98 22.12 -1.06
C ASP A 288 14.68 21.44 -0.67
N GLU A 289 14.77 20.10 -0.47
CA GLU A 289 13.62 19.27 -0.11
C GLU A 289 13.01 19.69 1.23
N ILE A 290 11.76 20.13 1.21
CA ILE A 290 11.00 20.42 2.42
C ILE A 290 10.01 19.31 2.74
N ALA A 291 9.68 19.14 4.01
CA ALA A 291 8.54 18.34 4.42
C ALA A 291 7.26 19.11 4.09
N THR A 292 6.28 18.43 3.53
CA THR A 292 4.94 18.97 3.26
C THR A 292 3.90 18.23 4.09
N ALA A 293 2.65 18.68 4.03
CA ALA A 293 1.55 17.98 4.68
C ALA A 293 1.49 16.50 4.27
N GLY A 294 0.94 15.65 5.12
CA GLY A 294 0.86 14.22 4.89
C GLY A 294 2.22 13.51 4.90
N HIS A 295 3.23 14.06 5.56
CA HIS A 295 4.59 13.49 5.63
C HIS A 295 5.27 13.25 4.27
N MET A 296 4.88 14.05 3.25
CA MET A 296 5.54 14.06 1.95
C MET A 296 6.76 14.97 1.97
N ARG A 297 7.59 14.83 0.95
CA ARG A 297 8.69 15.78 0.69
C ARG A 297 8.62 16.22 -0.77
N PHE A 298 8.93 17.48 -0.99
CA PHE A 298 9.02 18.05 -2.32
C PHE A 298 10.11 19.12 -2.39
N GLY A 299 10.79 19.15 -3.50
CA GLY A 299 11.79 20.14 -3.84
C GLY A 299 12.38 19.84 -5.22
N ARG A 300 13.50 20.50 -5.51
CA ARG A 300 14.14 20.38 -6.82
C ARG A 300 14.55 18.94 -7.17
N ALA A 301 15.11 18.21 -6.22
CA ALA A 301 15.58 16.86 -6.47
C ALA A 301 14.41 15.91 -6.80
N THR A 302 13.31 15.99 -6.04
CA THR A 302 12.11 15.17 -6.29
C THR A 302 11.49 15.48 -7.64
N ALA A 303 11.40 16.77 -8.03
CA ALA A 303 10.88 17.17 -9.33
C ALA A 303 11.75 16.65 -10.51
N LEU A 304 13.08 16.72 -10.39
CA LEU A 304 14.01 16.20 -11.39
C LEU A 304 13.95 14.67 -11.50
N MET A 305 13.90 13.95 -10.37
CA MET A 305 13.80 12.48 -10.36
C MET A 305 12.49 12.01 -11.01
N ASN A 306 11.39 12.72 -10.80
CA ASN A 306 10.12 12.45 -11.49
C ASN A 306 10.23 12.71 -13.00
N GLY A 307 10.89 13.79 -13.41
CA GLY A 307 11.18 14.07 -14.81
C GLY A 307 11.98 12.96 -15.49
N MET A 308 13.02 12.47 -14.83
CA MET A 308 13.79 11.33 -15.33
C MET A 308 12.92 10.09 -15.54
N GLN A 309 12.03 9.79 -14.60
CA GLN A 309 11.08 8.67 -14.75
C GLN A 309 10.15 8.88 -15.93
N ASN A 310 9.66 10.11 -16.17
CA ASN A 310 8.81 10.41 -17.31
C ASN A 310 9.54 10.23 -18.65
N GLU A 311 10.82 10.63 -18.74
CA GLU A 311 11.65 10.39 -19.92
C GLU A 311 11.83 8.87 -20.18
N LEU A 312 12.07 8.11 -19.12
CA LEU A 312 12.19 6.65 -19.23
C LEU A 312 10.89 5.99 -19.71
N ILE A 313 9.73 6.45 -19.22
CA ILE A 313 8.41 5.92 -19.64
C ILE A 313 8.11 6.32 -21.08
N ALA A 314 8.55 7.50 -21.51
CA ALA A 314 8.45 7.96 -22.90
C ALA A 314 9.45 7.26 -23.85
N ASP A 315 10.12 6.20 -23.37
CA ASP A 315 11.12 5.43 -24.11
C ASP A 315 12.34 6.24 -24.59
N ARG A 316 12.80 7.14 -23.73
CA ARG A 316 13.99 7.98 -23.96
C ARG A 316 15.06 7.75 -22.87
N PRO A 317 15.61 6.52 -22.77
CA PRO A 317 16.55 6.16 -21.71
C PRO A 317 17.84 7.00 -21.73
N ASP A 318 18.31 7.43 -22.91
CA ASP A 318 19.48 8.31 -23.03
C ASP A 318 19.26 9.62 -22.28
N ARG A 319 18.11 10.29 -22.51
CA ARG A 319 17.75 11.53 -21.83
C ARG A 319 17.55 11.34 -20.34
N ALA A 320 16.96 10.20 -19.95
CA ALA A 320 16.82 9.86 -18.54
C ALA A 320 18.19 9.79 -17.84
N LEU A 321 19.20 9.19 -18.48
CA LEU A 321 20.55 9.11 -17.91
C LEU A 321 21.31 10.43 -17.97
N GLU A 322 21.07 11.31 -18.95
CA GLU A 322 21.64 12.66 -18.96
C GLU A 322 21.26 13.47 -17.71
N MET A 323 20.02 13.30 -17.21
CA MET A 323 19.53 14.00 -16.02
C MET A 323 20.24 13.53 -14.72
N VAL A 324 20.89 12.37 -14.71
CA VAL A 324 21.56 11.82 -13.52
C VAL A 324 22.63 12.78 -12.97
N GLU A 325 23.38 13.45 -13.86
CA GLU A 325 24.43 14.38 -13.46
C GLU A 325 23.86 15.63 -12.74
N GLU A 326 22.68 16.08 -13.12
CA GLU A 326 22.01 17.19 -12.46
C GLU A 326 21.39 16.79 -11.12
N ILE A 327 20.88 15.55 -11.02
CA ILE A 327 20.23 15.01 -9.83
C ILE A 327 21.26 14.65 -8.75
N ARG A 328 22.41 14.08 -9.14
CA ARG A 328 23.45 13.53 -8.23
C ARG A 328 23.81 14.44 -7.04
N PRO A 329 24.06 15.75 -7.20
CA PRO A 329 24.43 16.60 -6.08
C PRO A 329 23.34 16.78 -5.01
N ARG A 330 22.10 16.47 -5.34
CA ARG A 330 20.89 16.70 -4.53
C ARG A 330 20.23 15.41 -4.04
N GLN A 331 20.69 14.27 -4.53
CA GLN A 331 20.07 12.97 -4.25
C GLN A 331 19.92 12.69 -2.76
N GLY A 332 20.89 13.06 -1.93
CA GLY A 332 20.88 12.83 -0.50
C GLY A 332 19.83 13.63 0.29
N GLN A 333 19.20 14.62 -0.34
CA GLN A 333 18.15 15.44 0.30
C GLN A 333 16.78 14.75 0.30
N THR A 334 16.57 13.74 -0.54
CA THR A 334 15.30 13.03 -0.69
C THR A 334 15.17 11.86 0.30
N THR A 335 13.95 11.30 0.42
CA THR A 335 13.71 10.12 1.28
C THR A 335 14.41 8.87 0.72
N ALA A 336 14.68 7.89 1.57
CA ALA A 336 15.24 6.60 1.16
C ALA A 336 14.38 5.95 0.06
N ASN A 337 13.06 5.96 0.22
CA ASN A 337 12.12 5.44 -0.79
C ASN A 337 12.28 6.13 -2.15
N THR A 338 12.38 7.46 -2.18
CA THR A 338 12.59 8.23 -3.42
C THR A 338 13.94 7.86 -4.07
N GLN A 339 15.01 7.76 -3.27
CA GLN A 339 16.34 7.39 -3.76
C GLN A 339 16.39 5.99 -4.36
N GLN A 340 15.67 5.05 -3.76
CA GLN A 340 15.62 3.68 -4.25
C GLN A 340 14.79 3.55 -5.51
N ARG A 341 13.67 4.29 -5.60
CA ARG A 341 12.90 4.39 -6.84
C ARG A 341 13.76 4.97 -7.97
N TYR A 342 14.46 6.05 -7.70
CA TYR A 342 15.38 6.67 -8.64
C TYR A 342 16.49 5.70 -9.10
N ALA A 343 17.08 4.92 -8.17
CA ALA A 343 18.07 3.91 -8.53
C ALA A 343 17.46 2.79 -9.41
N LEU A 344 16.21 2.39 -9.15
CA LEU A 344 15.52 1.40 -9.97
C LEU A 344 15.22 1.93 -11.38
N ASP A 345 14.86 3.21 -11.50
CA ASP A 345 14.65 3.87 -12.78
C ASP A 345 15.98 3.98 -13.57
N GLN A 346 17.12 4.22 -12.89
CA GLN A 346 18.45 4.13 -13.53
C GLN A 346 18.75 2.71 -14.03
N ALA A 347 18.48 1.68 -13.23
CA ALA A 347 18.67 0.30 -13.63
C ALA A 347 17.86 -0.03 -14.90
N ALA A 348 16.59 0.42 -14.95
CA ALA A 348 15.74 0.25 -16.13
C ALA A 348 16.30 1.00 -17.36
N ALA A 349 16.83 2.22 -17.19
CA ALA A 349 17.43 2.99 -18.28
C ALA A 349 18.69 2.29 -18.85
N HIS A 350 19.60 1.85 -17.97
CA HIS A 350 20.80 1.09 -18.39
C HIS A 350 20.44 -0.21 -19.10
N LEU A 351 19.43 -0.93 -18.60
CA LEU A 351 18.96 -2.17 -19.23
C LEU A 351 18.46 -1.95 -20.67
N ARG A 352 17.67 -0.89 -20.89
CA ARG A 352 17.19 -0.53 -22.25
C ARG A 352 18.33 -0.17 -23.20
N LEU A 353 19.41 0.39 -22.69
CA LEU A 353 20.64 0.66 -23.44
C LEU A 353 21.58 -0.56 -23.50
N ARG A 354 21.15 -1.71 -23.01
CA ARG A 354 21.91 -2.98 -22.98
C ARG A 354 23.19 -2.95 -22.14
N ASP A 355 23.24 -2.03 -21.19
CA ASP A 355 24.31 -1.97 -20.17
C ASP A 355 23.94 -2.92 -19.01
N VAL A 356 24.08 -4.21 -19.29
CA VAL A 356 23.72 -5.32 -18.39
C VAL A 356 24.58 -5.30 -17.12
N GLU A 357 25.83 -4.90 -17.22
CA GLU A 357 26.78 -4.85 -16.11
C GLU A 357 26.32 -3.79 -15.07
N ARG A 358 26.06 -2.58 -15.53
CA ARG A 358 25.62 -1.50 -14.66
C ARG A 358 24.25 -1.75 -14.06
N THR A 359 23.33 -2.32 -14.85
CA THR A 359 22.02 -2.75 -14.35
C THR A 359 22.15 -3.73 -13.19
N THR A 360 22.98 -4.77 -13.37
CA THR A 360 23.20 -5.80 -12.34
C THR A 360 23.80 -5.20 -11.06
N GLU A 361 24.77 -4.29 -11.19
CA GLU A 361 25.41 -3.60 -10.06
C GLU A 361 24.38 -2.80 -9.24
N ILE A 362 23.52 -2.02 -9.93
CA ILE A 362 22.48 -1.22 -9.27
C ILE A 362 21.47 -2.11 -8.54
N MET A 363 21.03 -3.20 -9.19
CA MET A 363 20.07 -4.15 -8.62
C MET A 363 20.62 -4.87 -7.38
N LEU A 364 21.88 -5.29 -7.37
CA LEU A 364 22.57 -5.84 -6.21
C LEU A 364 22.69 -4.79 -5.08
N GLY A 365 22.99 -3.55 -5.44
CA GLY A 365 23.00 -2.44 -4.50
C GLY A 365 21.64 -2.21 -3.84
N LEU A 366 20.55 -2.28 -4.58
CA LEU A 366 19.18 -2.19 -4.05
C LEU A 366 18.83 -3.37 -3.15
N LYS A 367 19.17 -4.60 -3.55
CA LYS A 367 19.00 -5.79 -2.71
C LYS A 367 19.69 -5.63 -1.35
N SER A 368 20.90 -5.07 -1.33
CA SER A 368 21.66 -4.89 -0.10
C SER A 368 21.10 -3.79 0.81
N ARG A 369 20.72 -2.64 0.22
CA ARG A 369 20.32 -1.45 1.00
C ARG A 369 18.87 -1.48 1.46
N ALA A 370 17.96 -2.07 0.67
CA ALA A 370 16.52 -2.01 0.88
C ALA A 370 15.82 -3.33 0.49
N PRO A 371 16.18 -4.45 1.11
CA PRO A 371 15.68 -5.77 0.70
C PRO A 371 14.14 -5.88 0.77
N SER A 372 13.51 -5.36 1.81
CA SER A 372 12.06 -5.40 1.98
C SER A 372 11.33 -4.59 0.92
N TRP A 373 11.77 -3.35 0.67
CA TRP A 373 11.24 -2.51 -0.39
C TRP A 373 11.43 -3.14 -1.77
N PHE A 374 12.65 -3.59 -2.07
CA PHE A 374 13.05 -4.14 -3.37
C PHE A 374 12.20 -5.37 -3.75
N ARG A 375 11.94 -6.25 -2.79
CA ARG A 375 11.09 -7.44 -3.00
C ARG A 375 9.65 -7.10 -3.37
N GLN A 376 9.13 -5.95 -2.93
CA GLN A 376 7.75 -5.52 -3.23
C GLN A 376 7.61 -4.88 -4.63
N GLN A 377 8.72 -4.51 -5.29
CA GLN A 377 8.65 -3.76 -6.55
C GLN A 377 8.45 -4.68 -7.75
N GLN A 378 7.34 -4.51 -8.48
CA GLN A 378 7.13 -5.24 -9.73
C GLN A 378 8.18 -4.87 -10.79
N ALA A 379 8.49 -3.58 -10.91
CA ALA A 379 9.52 -3.13 -11.85
C ALA A 379 10.89 -3.79 -11.60
N ALA A 380 11.19 -4.17 -10.34
CA ALA A 380 12.41 -4.91 -10.06
C ALA A 380 12.37 -6.34 -10.63
N ARG A 381 11.21 -6.99 -10.57
CA ARG A 381 11.01 -8.31 -11.18
C ARG A 381 11.10 -8.23 -12.70
N ASP A 382 10.40 -7.25 -13.30
CA ASP A 382 10.40 -7.03 -14.74
C ASP A 382 11.85 -6.81 -15.25
N ILE A 383 12.65 -5.97 -14.56
CA ILE A 383 14.06 -5.76 -14.87
C ILE A 383 14.87 -7.06 -14.71
N ALA A 384 14.60 -7.88 -13.70
CA ALA A 384 15.32 -9.13 -13.49
C ALA A 384 14.98 -10.17 -14.55
N GLU A 385 13.74 -10.25 -15.01
CA GLU A 385 13.30 -11.09 -16.14
C GLU A 385 14.03 -10.67 -17.41
N ASP A 386 13.99 -9.38 -17.76
CA ASP A 386 14.68 -8.84 -18.94
C ASP A 386 16.20 -9.04 -18.87
N LEU A 387 16.81 -8.95 -17.68
CA LEU A 387 18.24 -9.23 -17.48
C LEU A 387 18.60 -10.69 -17.81
N LEU A 388 17.75 -11.64 -17.39
CA LEU A 388 17.95 -13.05 -17.70
C LEU A 388 17.78 -13.32 -19.19
N GLU A 389 16.79 -12.69 -19.85
CA GLU A 389 16.55 -12.82 -21.28
C GLU A 389 17.70 -12.23 -22.13
N GLN A 390 18.28 -11.10 -21.69
CA GLN A 390 19.41 -10.48 -22.38
C GLN A 390 20.74 -11.19 -22.15
N ALA A 391 20.83 -12.13 -21.23
CA ALA A 391 22.02 -12.94 -21.01
C ALA A 391 22.30 -13.85 -22.22
N LYS A 392 23.31 -13.52 -23.01
CA LYS A 392 23.62 -14.19 -24.31
C LYS A 392 24.02 -15.68 -24.22
N ARG A 393 24.37 -16.19 -23.02
CA ARG A 393 24.77 -17.60 -22.80
C ARG A 393 24.29 -18.11 -21.44
N MET A 394 25.00 -17.74 -20.38
CA MET A 394 24.61 -18.07 -18.99
C MET A 394 24.56 -16.78 -18.16
N PRO A 395 23.51 -16.58 -17.37
CA PRO A 395 23.46 -15.46 -16.47
C PRO A 395 24.67 -15.44 -15.52
N SER A 396 25.20 -14.26 -15.23
CA SER A 396 26.28 -14.09 -14.24
C SER A 396 25.80 -14.49 -12.83
N SER A 397 26.73 -14.67 -11.90
CA SER A 397 26.37 -14.96 -10.50
C SER A 397 25.49 -13.86 -9.91
N GLY A 398 25.79 -12.59 -10.21
CA GLY A 398 25.00 -11.44 -9.74
C GLY A 398 23.59 -11.41 -10.32
N GLN A 399 23.43 -11.72 -11.61
CA GLN A 399 22.10 -11.79 -12.24
C GLN A 399 21.24 -12.91 -11.62
N ARG A 400 21.82 -14.10 -11.41
CA ARG A 400 21.12 -15.20 -10.72
C ARG A 400 20.74 -14.83 -9.29
N GLU A 401 21.65 -14.19 -8.58
CA GLU A 401 21.41 -13.74 -7.19
C GLU A 401 20.23 -12.74 -7.09
N VAL A 402 20.13 -11.81 -8.03
CA VAL A 402 19.01 -10.85 -8.10
C VAL A 402 17.71 -11.57 -8.44
N ALA A 403 17.73 -12.43 -9.46
CA ALA A 403 16.54 -13.17 -9.92
C ALA A 403 16.00 -14.10 -8.82
N GLU A 404 16.86 -14.89 -8.19
CA GLU A 404 16.50 -15.76 -7.05
C GLU A 404 15.89 -14.97 -5.90
N PHE A 405 16.50 -13.83 -5.54
CA PHE A 405 15.98 -12.97 -4.47
C PHE A 405 14.58 -12.43 -4.76
N LEU A 406 14.29 -12.12 -6.03
CA LEU A 406 12.99 -11.58 -6.46
C LEU A 406 11.98 -12.69 -6.82
N GLY A 407 12.38 -13.95 -6.78
CA GLY A 407 11.54 -15.10 -7.15
C GLY A 407 11.24 -15.17 -8.66
N VAL A 408 12.20 -14.72 -9.49
CA VAL A 408 12.18 -14.81 -10.94
C VAL A 408 13.01 -16.03 -11.37
N THR A 409 12.43 -16.91 -12.20
CA THR A 409 13.06 -18.18 -12.66
C THR A 409 13.19 -18.21 -14.18
#